data_702194c240c0c863e65f4a633173c7ff
#
_entry.id   702194c240c0c863e65f4a633173c7ff
#
_cell.length_a   1.000
_cell.length_b   1.000
_cell.length_c   1.000
_cell.angle_alpha   90.00
_cell.angle_beta   90.00
_cell.angle_gamma   90.00
#
_symmetry.space_group_name_H-M   'P 1'
#
loop_
_entity.id
_entity.type
_entity.pdbx_description
1 polymer ?
#
loop_
_entity_poly.entity_id
_entity_poly.type
_entity_poly.pdbx_seq_one_letter_code
_entity_poly.pdbx_strand_id
1 'polypeptide(L)'
;MKLKNLFLSALCVITLGMLASCTEKTPEGPVYSDKPFDAISLEVEGETVEGVVVDNTISFRFTTAENFSAAKLILKVNDGWKLVFPADPGNYDVSTDPNIYFTDPNGKKVQYVVTITSNALPVADGSKVTVEGGYAVTYNVATKAFVITYAAGMDRKNVTLVFGEGALMEGAKVENPTVDLSEGPAEISITVGTTTKKFPVSIDYSTVLGNPTAWGFEETTTDAQKAKIPSLTVLNSKALKKQVPAPNTGAETQAWWDHNGTYEDQVAKVGLLGDYDASKEMVNMDKCDFTIVTFNERDYKGKIISDATAVKSGKAAESVKSLITMSGCPAAWTCWVKSEGKIVSKETAAWWEGMKDKKTSHGLCFGFDSNGKMGLKRITPDPNADIFHVLGDFRKASDFGFNYGTKLDDTSYAPFRNDFKVEGEDWAVTGAAYFNPALVVDGYKVHFADAMANDGDTEVLGQGFNGQRSRCYIGRTIDNKLGLATINGKTMTIMQGAYVLADLGWTDVYYVGGDNYQEDSYQPTIVIDGKVVAGQEGQMAKYVIAFDAK
;
A
#
# COMPACT_ATOMS: atom_id res chain seq x y z
N MET A 1 -6.24 52.00 -11.81
CA MET A 1 -5.73 53.33 -11.46
C MET A 1 -4.23 53.18 -11.34
N LYS A 2 -3.49 53.42 -12.36
CA LYS A 2 -2.74 54.56 -12.90
C LYS A 2 -2.06 55.38 -11.79
N LEU A 3 -0.70 55.40 -11.79
CA LEU A 3 0.20 56.52 -11.96
C LEU A 3 1.62 56.00 -11.76
N LYS A 4 2.49 55.93 -12.72
CA LYS A 4 3.26 56.91 -13.51
C LYS A 4 4.34 57.64 -12.69
N ASN A 5 5.59 57.29 -13.07
CA ASN A 5 6.76 58.11 -13.40
C ASN A 5 7.05 59.37 -12.55
N LEU A 6 8.31 59.52 -12.17
CA LEU A 6 9.08 60.70 -12.66
C LEU A 6 10.60 60.48 -12.55
N PHE A 7 11.26 60.69 -13.65
CA PHE A 7 12.69 61.01 -13.82
C PHE A 7 13.06 62.32 -13.14
N LEU A 8 14.25 62.45 -12.62
CA LEU A 8 14.96 63.74 -12.76
C LEU A 8 16.47 63.51 -12.80
N SER A 9 17.02 63.81 -13.95
CA SER A 9 18.44 64.08 -14.21
C SER A 9 18.83 65.45 -13.65
N ALA A 10 19.99 65.56 -13.09
CA ALA A 10 20.66 66.86 -12.97
C ALA A 10 22.15 66.71 -13.27
N LEU A 11 22.49 67.34 -14.35
CA LEU A 11 23.79 67.69 -14.89
C LEU A 11 24.34 68.91 -14.20
N CYS A 12 25.60 68.93 -13.77
CA CYS A 12 26.39 70.15 -13.55
C CYS A 12 27.87 69.85 -13.72
N VAL A 13 28.43 70.24 -14.63
CA VAL A 13 29.33 71.16 -15.34
C VAL A 13 30.45 71.67 -14.46
N ILE A 14 31.65 71.21 -14.79
CA ILE A 14 33.03 71.76 -14.94
C ILE A 14 33.29 73.14 -14.30
N THR A 15 34.35 73.16 -13.49
CA THR A 15 35.31 74.30 -13.52
C THR A 15 36.74 73.80 -13.41
N LEU A 16 37.53 74.08 -14.43
CA LEU A 16 38.99 74.01 -14.46
C LEU A 16 39.59 74.97 -13.45
N GLY A 17 40.54 74.50 -12.67
CA GLY A 17 41.47 75.33 -11.93
C GLY A 17 42.84 74.66 -11.95
N MET A 18 43.70 75.06 -12.85
CA MET A 18 45.14 74.74 -12.79
C MET A 18 45.78 75.41 -11.59
N LEU A 19 46.46 74.61 -10.75
CA LEU A 19 47.64 75.03 -10.05
C LEU A 19 48.61 73.85 -9.96
N ALA A 20 49.76 74.06 -10.56
CA ALA A 20 50.89 73.19 -10.48
C ALA A 20 51.46 73.27 -9.07
N SER A 21 51.93 72.16 -8.49
CA SER A 21 53.19 72.00 -7.84
C SER A 21 53.25 70.77 -6.91
N CYS A 22 54.41 70.19 -6.88
CA CYS A 22 54.91 69.19 -5.98
C CYS A 22 54.48 67.74 -6.17
N THR A 23 55.30 67.05 -6.90
CA THR A 23 55.46 65.59 -6.82
C THR A 23 55.92 65.18 -5.46
N GLU A 24 55.05 65.03 -4.50
CA GLU A 24 55.26 64.06 -3.43
C GLU A 24 54.80 62.72 -3.99
N LYS A 25 55.67 61.74 -4.12
CA LYS A 25 55.29 60.36 -4.34
C LYS A 25 54.47 59.95 -3.13
N THR A 26 53.14 59.99 -3.31
CA THR A 26 52.26 59.27 -2.38
C THR A 26 52.74 57.86 -2.34
N PRO A 27 53.02 57.29 -1.16
CA PRO A 27 53.35 55.87 -1.07
C PRO A 27 52.24 55.11 -1.76
N GLU A 28 52.58 54.31 -2.77
CA GLU A 28 51.64 53.41 -3.37
C GLU A 28 51.05 52.61 -2.23
N GLY A 29 49.76 52.79 -1.94
CA GLY A 29 49.05 52.00 -0.95
C GLY A 29 49.15 50.53 -1.33
N PRO A 30 48.98 49.61 -0.40
CA PRO A 30 49.09 48.20 -0.67
C PRO A 30 48.20 47.84 -1.85
N VAL A 31 48.81 47.23 -2.89
CA VAL A 31 48.07 46.70 -4.05
C VAL A 31 47.36 45.43 -3.61
N TYR A 32 46.07 45.50 -3.40
CA TYR A 32 45.26 44.35 -3.04
C TYR A 32 44.84 43.59 -4.30
N SER A 33 44.59 42.27 -4.13
CA SER A 33 44.01 41.44 -5.19
C SER A 33 42.62 41.96 -5.57
N ASP A 34 42.29 41.85 -6.84
CA ASP A 34 40.95 42.21 -7.40
C ASP A 34 39.90 41.13 -7.10
N LYS A 35 40.32 39.99 -6.57
CA LYS A 35 39.44 38.85 -6.24
C LYS A 35 39.72 38.31 -4.84
N PRO A 36 38.70 37.69 -4.18
CA PRO A 36 38.80 37.25 -2.80
C PRO A 36 39.69 36.00 -2.59
N PHE A 37 39.87 35.18 -3.63
CA PHE A 37 40.66 33.93 -3.59
C PHE A 37 41.18 33.58 -4.99
N ASP A 38 42.19 32.75 -5.06
CA ASP A 38 42.70 32.20 -6.32
C ASP A 38 42.09 30.87 -6.68
N ALA A 39 41.89 30.00 -5.69
CA ALA A 39 41.25 28.73 -5.79
C ALA A 39 40.30 28.51 -4.59
N ILE A 40 39.26 27.77 -4.83
CA ILE A 40 38.27 27.38 -3.83
C ILE A 40 37.90 25.92 -4.04
N SER A 41 37.85 25.16 -2.95
CA SER A 41 37.41 23.76 -2.99
C SER A 41 36.41 23.50 -1.89
N LEU A 42 35.57 22.49 -2.11
CA LEU A 42 34.60 22.00 -1.13
C LEU A 42 34.88 20.52 -0.86
N GLU A 43 35.03 20.14 0.39
CA GLU A 43 35.18 18.75 0.84
C GLU A 43 33.87 18.30 1.48
N VAL A 44 33.28 17.21 0.96
CA VAL A 44 32.05 16.63 1.46
C VAL A 44 32.20 15.12 1.47
N GLU A 45 31.91 14.48 2.60
CA GLU A 45 32.03 13.03 2.79
C GLU A 45 33.36 12.42 2.31
N GLY A 46 34.46 13.20 2.47
CA GLY A 46 35.79 12.79 2.07
C GLY A 46 36.12 13.01 0.58
N GLU A 47 35.19 13.46 -0.22
CA GLU A 47 35.42 13.88 -1.61
C GLU A 47 35.72 15.38 -1.65
N THR A 48 36.90 15.77 -2.18
CA THR A 48 37.27 17.17 -2.35
C THR A 48 37.18 17.56 -3.81
N VAL A 49 36.43 18.62 -4.09
CA VAL A 49 36.17 19.11 -5.45
C VAL A 49 36.59 20.57 -5.54
N GLU A 50 37.34 20.92 -6.58
CA GLU A 50 37.67 22.31 -6.91
C GLU A 50 36.49 23.01 -7.58
N GLY A 51 36.19 24.23 -7.14
CA GLY A 51 35.11 25.05 -7.65
C GLY A 51 35.46 25.74 -8.98
N VAL A 52 34.55 25.65 -9.93
CA VAL A 52 34.65 26.46 -11.15
C VAL A 52 33.92 27.77 -10.93
N VAL A 53 34.67 28.89 -11.03
CA VAL A 53 34.13 30.23 -10.79
C VAL A 53 33.83 30.92 -12.11
N VAL A 54 32.58 31.30 -12.28
CA VAL A 54 32.13 32.13 -13.42
C VAL A 54 31.33 33.28 -12.84
N ASP A 55 31.81 34.50 -13.06
CA ASP A 55 31.28 35.71 -12.42
C ASP A 55 31.20 35.53 -10.89
N ASN A 56 30.02 35.65 -10.32
CA ASN A 56 29.77 35.46 -8.88
C ASN A 56 29.13 34.08 -8.57
N THR A 57 29.28 33.11 -9.43
CA THR A 57 28.79 31.73 -9.23
C THR A 57 29.96 30.78 -9.10
N ILE A 58 29.97 29.95 -8.08
CA ILE A 58 30.96 28.89 -7.84
C ILE A 58 30.24 27.56 -8.00
N SER A 59 30.68 26.77 -8.97
CA SER A 59 30.05 25.46 -9.26
C SER A 59 30.96 24.30 -8.83
N PHE A 60 30.42 23.40 -8.01
CA PHE A 60 31.08 22.16 -7.60
C PHE A 60 30.35 20.95 -8.19
N ARG A 61 31.09 19.98 -8.72
CA ARG A 61 30.53 18.74 -9.27
C ARG A 61 31.14 17.53 -8.58
N PHE A 62 30.36 16.93 -7.69
CA PHE A 62 30.74 15.73 -6.94
C PHE A 62 30.41 14.45 -7.72
N THR A 63 31.08 13.35 -7.38
CA THR A 63 30.83 12.03 -7.94
C THR A 63 29.99 11.18 -7.01
N THR A 64 30.31 11.20 -5.72
CA THR A 64 29.73 10.27 -4.73
C THR A 64 29.04 10.95 -3.56
N ALA A 65 29.36 12.22 -3.27
CA ALA A 65 28.81 12.93 -2.12
C ALA A 65 27.30 13.16 -2.25
N GLU A 66 26.58 12.96 -1.15
CA GLU A 66 25.12 13.05 -1.09
C GLU A 66 24.60 14.02 -0.03
N ASN A 67 25.36 14.24 1.05
CA ASN A 67 24.93 15.11 2.16
C ASN A 67 25.81 16.36 2.24
N PHE A 68 25.24 17.49 1.92
CA PHE A 68 25.93 18.78 1.85
C PHE A 68 25.65 19.69 3.05
N SER A 69 25.09 19.15 4.16
CA SER A 69 24.79 19.92 5.37
C SER A 69 26.01 20.20 6.25
N ALA A 70 27.12 19.51 6.01
CA ALA A 70 28.37 19.64 6.79
C ALA A 70 29.58 19.60 5.85
N ALA A 71 29.65 20.54 4.92
CA ALA A 71 30.76 20.67 4.00
C ALA A 71 31.92 21.44 4.61
N LYS A 72 33.15 21.14 4.20
CA LYS A 72 34.31 21.90 4.56
C LYS A 72 34.76 22.76 3.38
N LEU A 73 34.65 24.06 3.55
CA LEU A 73 35.10 25.04 2.56
C LEU A 73 36.60 25.24 2.69
N ILE A 74 37.36 25.01 1.63
CA ILE A 74 38.81 25.09 1.57
C ILE A 74 39.19 26.21 0.62
N LEU A 75 39.74 27.30 1.16
CA LEU A 75 40.26 28.41 0.37
C LEU A 75 41.31 29.17 1.15
N LYS A 76 42.14 29.91 0.42
CA LYS A 76 43.01 30.96 0.97
C LYS A 76 42.44 32.31 0.56
N VAL A 77 42.07 33.10 1.55
CA VAL A 77 41.58 34.47 1.30
C VAL A 77 42.76 35.37 0.96
N ASN A 78 42.66 36.13 -0.11
CA ASN A 78 43.68 37.05 -0.60
C ASN A 78 43.81 38.28 0.30
N ASP A 79 45.01 38.90 0.27
CA ASP A 79 45.30 40.05 1.10
C ASP A 79 44.31 41.19 0.90
N GLY A 80 43.86 41.75 2.02
CA GLY A 80 42.84 42.81 2.07
C GLY A 80 41.40 42.35 2.06
N TRP A 81 41.11 41.12 1.62
CA TRP A 81 39.78 40.54 1.64
C TRP A 81 39.47 39.82 2.97
N LYS A 82 38.21 39.69 3.33
CA LYS A 82 37.76 38.97 4.52
C LYS A 82 36.57 38.06 4.15
N LEU A 83 36.67 36.79 4.55
CA LEU A 83 35.51 35.88 4.52
C LEU A 83 34.54 36.27 5.65
N VAL A 84 33.30 36.48 5.33
CA VAL A 84 32.23 36.86 6.27
C VAL A 84 31.27 35.70 6.53
N PHE A 85 31.00 34.90 5.50
CA PHE A 85 30.17 33.70 5.60
C PHE A 85 30.63 32.66 4.58
N PRO A 86 30.64 31.36 4.95
CA PRO A 86 30.25 30.81 6.26
C PRO A 86 31.15 31.29 7.40
N ALA A 87 30.58 31.45 8.60
CA ALA A 87 31.35 31.86 9.79
C ALA A 87 32.32 30.77 10.23
N ASP A 88 31.99 29.52 10.05
CA ASP A 88 32.85 28.34 10.20
C ASP A 88 33.02 27.64 8.85
N PRO A 89 34.12 27.88 8.13
CA PRO A 89 34.35 27.21 6.86
C PRO A 89 34.64 25.71 7.02
N GLY A 90 34.93 25.23 8.23
CA GLY A 90 35.06 23.79 8.51
C GLY A 90 33.76 23.03 8.64
N ASN A 91 32.64 23.76 8.79
CA ASN A 91 31.30 23.18 8.94
C ASN A 91 30.25 24.06 8.24
N TYR A 92 30.28 24.08 6.93
CA TYR A 92 29.40 24.90 6.09
C TYR A 92 28.19 24.10 5.62
N ASP A 93 26.99 24.47 6.05
CA ASP A 93 25.76 23.90 5.54
C ASP A 93 25.35 24.62 4.24
N VAL A 94 25.86 24.11 3.12
CA VAL A 94 25.59 24.66 1.80
C VAL A 94 24.18 24.26 1.29
N SER A 95 23.55 23.27 1.90
CA SER A 95 22.19 22.85 1.55
C SER A 95 21.14 23.84 2.04
N THR A 96 21.40 24.52 3.16
CA THR A 96 20.50 25.53 3.75
C THR A 96 20.78 26.93 3.23
N ASP A 97 22.07 27.31 3.13
CA ASP A 97 22.47 28.63 2.58
C ASP A 97 23.61 28.49 1.56
N PRO A 98 23.29 28.41 0.26
CA PRO A 98 24.30 28.23 -0.79
C PRO A 98 25.00 29.53 -1.17
N ASN A 99 25.35 30.37 -0.20
CA ASN A 99 26.05 31.64 -0.45
C ASN A 99 27.36 31.73 0.30
N ILE A 100 28.35 32.38 -0.32
CA ILE A 100 29.61 32.76 0.34
C ILE A 100 29.73 34.27 0.24
N TYR A 101 30.00 34.93 1.39
CA TYR A 101 30.16 36.38 1.44
C TYR A 101 31.56 36.79 1.83
N PHE A 102 32.10 37.74 1.10
CA PHE A 102 33.36 38.41 1.39
C PHE A 102 33.15 39.89 1.59
N THR A 103 34.09 40.53 2.28
CA THR A 103 34.24 41.98 2.29
C THR A 103 35.51 42.32 1.54
N ASP A 104 35.43 43.23 0.56
CA ASP A 104 36.58 43.70 -0.21
C ASP A 104 37.47 44.64 0.62
N PRO A 105 38.66 45.04 0.14
CA PRO A 105 39.55 45.95 0.84
C PRO A 105 38.93 47.35 1.14
N ASN A 106 37.87 47.71 0.45
CA ASN A 106 37.13 48.99 0.62
C ASN A 106 35.91 48.85 1.56
N GLY A 107 35.69 47.64 2.15
CA GLY A 107 34.60 47.39 3.04
C GLY A 107 33.28 47.03 2.35
N LYS A 108 33.25 46.84 1.02
CA LYS A 108 32.06 46.46 0.27
C LYS A 108 31.84 44.95 0.35
N LYS A 109 30.57 44.56 0.60
CA LYS A 109 30.16 43.16 0.62
C LYS A 109 30.04 42.59 -0.80
N VAL A 110 30.67 41.43 -1.04
CA VAL A 110 30.61 40.68 -2.31
C VAL A 110 30.07 39.30 -2.00
N GLN A 111 29.06 38.88 -2.79
CA GLN A 111 28.39 37.59 -2.67
C GLN A 111 28.77 36.69 -3.82
N TYR A 112 29.04 35.43 -3.51
CA TYR A 112 29.10 34.33 -4.47
C TYR A 112 27.98 33.35 -4.19
N VAL A 113 27.30 32.88 -5.22
CA VAL A 113 26.30 31.84 -5.15
C VAL A 113 26.98 30.51 -5.43
N VAL A 114 26.78 29.55 -4.56
CA VAL A 114 27.29 28.18 -4.70
C VAL A 114 26.25 27.32 -5.41
N THR A 115 26.67 26.63 -6.45
CA THR A 115 25.87 25.61 -7.12
C THR A 115 26.55 24.25 -6.96
N ILE A 116 25.76 23.24 -6.59
CA ILE A 116 26.27 21.87 -6.40
C ILE A 116 25.52 20.92 -7.33
N THR A 117 26.28 20.06 -7.98
CA THR A 117 25.78 18.88 -8.67
C THR A 117 26.51 17.64 -8.16
N SER A 118 25.82 16.52 -8.08
CA SER A 118 26.42 15.24 -7.72
C SER A 118 25.89 14.13 -8.63
N ASN A 119 26.82 13.31 -9.15
CA ASN A 119 26.41 12.13 -9.92
C ASN A 119 25.61 11.13 -9.08
N ALA A 120 25.77 11.17 -7.76
CA ALA A 120 24.95 10.40 -6.83
C ALA A 120 23.51 10.95 -6.68
N LEU A 121 23.25 12.19 -7.13
CA LEU A 121 21.96 12.86 -7.10
C LEU A 121 21.53 13.27 -8.52
N PRO A 122 21.26 12.30 -9.41
CA PRO A 122 21.05 12.58 -10.83
C PRO A 122 19.71 13.26 -11.15
N VAL A 123 18.77 13.34 -10.20
CA VAL A 123 17.48 14.05 -10.38
C VAL A 123 17.71 15.52 -10.03
N ALA A 124 17.70 16.38 -11.05
CA ALA A 124 17.93 17.82 -10.89
C ALA A 124 16.63 18.57 -10.52
N ASP A 125 15.50 18.19 -11.13
CA ASP A 125 14.19 18.78 -10.89
C ASP A 125 13.10 17.69 -10.98
N GLY A 126 12.70 17.16 -9.84
CA GLY A 126 11.66 16.13 -9.75
C GLY A 126 10.27 16.60 -10.18
N SER A 127 10.01 17.92 -10.19
CA SER A 127 8.71 18.48 -10.64
C SER A 127 8.49 18.33 -12.15
N LYS A 128 9.55 18.04 -12.90
CA LYS A 128 9.52 17.78 -14.35
C LYS A 128 9.38 16.32 -14.70
N VAL A 129 9.23 15.45 -13.72
CA VAL A 129 8.92 14.05 -13.93
C VAL A 129 7.41 13.88 -14.00
N THR A 130 6.95 13.11 -14.98
CA THR A 130 5.55 12.77 -15.17
C THR A 130 5.39 11.27 -15.32
N VAL A 131 4.16 10.76 -15.36
CA VAL A 131 3.85 9.36 -15.63
C VAL A 131 2.98 9.28 -16.87
N GLU A 132 3.25 8.31 -17.75
CA GLU A 132 2.37 8.04 -18.89
C GLU A 132 0.92 7.82 -18.40
N GLY A 133 -0.06 8.34 -19.15
CA GLY A 133 -1.45 8.35 -18.71
C GLY A 133 -1.84 9.55 -17.84
N GLY A 134 -0.89 10.47 -17.54
CA GLY A 134 -1.18 11.73 -16.85
C GLY A 134 -1.37 11.60 -15.34
N TYR A 135 -0.91 10.52 -14.72
CA TYR A 135 -0.98 10.33 -13.28
C TYR A 135 -0.02 11.28 -12.55
N ALA A 136 -0.47 11.80 -11.40
CA ALA A 136 0.36 12.68 -10.59
C ALA A 136 1.52 11.91 -9.97
N VAL A 137 2.73 12.47 -10.05
CA VAL A 137 3.93 11.94 -9.41
C VAL A 137 4.65 13.02 -8.63
N THR A 138 5.20 12.67 -7.49
CA THR A 138 6.00 13.53 -6.63
C THR A 138 7.37 12.88 -6.40
N TYR A 139 8.43 13.64 -6.57
CA TYR A 139 9.77 13.22 -6.15
C TYR A 139 10.04 13.68 -4.73
N ASN A 140 10.24 12.72 -3.83
CA ASN A 140 10.63 13.03 -2.45
C ASN A 140 12.17 13.10 -2.36
N VAL A 141 12.69 14.30 -2.19
CA VAL A 141 14.15 14.55 -2.14
C VAL A 141 14.82 13.85 -0.96
N ALA A 142 14.14 13.79 0.20
CA ALA A 142 14.72 13.20 1.41
C ALA A 142 14.89 11.69 1.32
N THR A 143 13.89 11.00 0.72
CA THR A 143 13.92 9.54 0.52
C THR A 143 14.43 9.15 -0.86
N LYS A 144 14.66 10.12 -1.76
CA LYS A 144 15.06 9.90 -3.16
C LYS A 144 14.10 8.97 -3.90
N ALA A 145 12.81 9.06 -3.63
CA ALA A 145 11.78 8.18 -4.14
C ALA A 145 10.77 8.92 -5.01
N PHE A 146 10.27 8.26 -6.05
CA PHE A 146 9.13 8.71 -6.83
C PHE A 146 7.85 8.10 -6.26
N VAL A 147 6.89 8.95 -5.93
CA VAL A 147 5.61 8.54 -5.36
C VAL A 147 4.50 8.95 -6.31
N ILE A 148 3.79 7.99 -6.85
CA ILE A 148 2.73 8.18 -7.85
C ILE A 148 1.39 8.10 -7.11
N THR A 149 0.52 9.09 -7.29
CA THR A 149 -0.83 9.03 -6.71
C THR A 149 -1.68 8.03 -7.48
N TYR A 150 -2.27 7.09 -6.79
CA TYR A 150 -3.16 6.10 -7.38
C TYR A 150 -4.38 6.75 -8.04
N ALA A 151 -4.74 6.25 -9.20
CA ALA A 151 -6.00 6.59 -9.86
C ALA A 151 -6.70 5.31 -10.36
N ALA A 152 -8.03 5.31 -10.32
CA ALA A 152 -8.82 4.18 -10.79
C ALA A 152 -8.53 3.90 -12.28
N GLY A 153 -8.35 2.62 -12.61
CA GLY A 153 -8.01 2.19 -13.97
C GLY A 153 -6.53 2.29 -14.35
N MET A 154 -5.65 2.67 -13.40
CA MET A 154 -4.20 2.67 -13.63
C MET A 154 -3.68 1.25 -13.91
N ASP A 155 -2.98 1.06 -15.02
CA ASP A 155 -2.23 -0.17 -15.27
C ASP A 155 -0.96 -0.19 -14.40
N ARG A 156 -1.03 -0.87 -13.26
CA ARG A 156 0.09 -0.97 -12.32
C ARG A 156 1.25 -1.85 -12.82
N LYS A 157 1.03 -2.66 -13.86
CA LYS A 157 2.08 -3.54 -14.43
C LYS A 157 3.03 -2.81 -15.36
N ASN A 158 2.57 -1.73 -15.97
CA ASN A 158 3.32 -1.01 -17.00
C ASN A 158 3.33 0.49 -16.67
N VAL A 159 3.92 0.86 -15.55
CA VAL A 159 4.01 2.27 -15.12
C VAL A 159 5.29 2.88 -15.68
N THR A 160 5.17 3.84 -16.59
CA THR A 160 6.31 4.49 -17.24
C THR A 160 6.49 5.91 -16.71
N LEU A 161 7.66 6.19 -16.10
CA LEU A 161 8.05 7.55 -15.75
C LEU A 161 8.64 8.25 -16.97
N VAL A 162 8.23 9.50 -17.18
CA VAL A 162 8.69 10.36 -18.26
C VAL A 162 9.47 11.53 -17.66
N PHE A 163 10.74 11.65 -18.03
CA PHE A 163 11.63 12.69 -17.55
C PHE A 163 11.69 13.84 -18.58
N GLY A 164 11.07 14.96 -18.24
CA GLY A 164 11.08 16.17 -19.06
C GLY A 164 12.46 16.83 -19.13
N GLU A 165 12.61 17.84 -20.00
CA GLU A 165 13.84 18.60 -20.14
C GLU A 165 14.25 19.25 -18.82
N GLY A 166 15.47 18.96 -18.35
CA GLY A 166 16.02 19.43 -17.08
C GLY A 166 15.47 18.70 -15.84
N ALA A 167 14.72 17.61 -15.99
CA ALA A 167 14.38 16.73 -14.87
C ALA A 167 15.62 16.04 -14.31
N LEU A 168 16.52 15.69 -15.18
CA LEU A 168 17.79 15.03 -14.86
C LEU A 168 18.98 15.97 -15.09
N MET A 169 20.06 15.73 -14.37
CA MET A 169 21.32 16.42 -14.63
C MET A 169 21.89 16.04 -16.00
N GLU A 170 22.77 16.89 -16.51
CA GLU A 170 23.43 16.66 -17.81
C GLU A 170 24.20 15.34 -17.82
N GLY A 171 23.98 14.55 -18.87
CA GLY A 171 24.60 13.24 -19.07
C GLY A 171 23.96 12.10 -18.27
N ALA A 172 22.89 12.36 -17.52
CA ALA A 172 22.12 11.30 -16.85
C ALA A 172 21.26 10.52 -17.85
N LYS A 173 21.15 9.21 -17.64
CA LYS A 173 20.34 8.29 -18.44
C LYS A 173 19.53 7.38 -17.54
N VAL A 174 18.25 7.21 -17.87
CA VAL A 174 17.37 6.21 -17.26
C VAL A 174 17.38 4.97 -18.14
N GLU A 175 17.77 3.83 -17.58
CA GLU A 175 17.89 2.60 -18.38
C GLU A 175 16.54 1.91 -18.57
N ASN A 176 15.66 1.98 -17.58
CA ASN A 176 14.37 1.30 -17.58
C ASN A 176 13.32 2.18 -16.88
N PRO A 177 12.66 3.12 -17.57
CA PRO A 177 11.68 4.00 -16.95
C PRO A 177 10.33 3.32 -16.65
N THR A 178 10.10 2.11 -17.17
CA THR A 178 8.86 1.34 -16.96
C THR A 178 9.06 0.31 -15.87
N VAL A 179 8.15 0.31 -14.89
CA VAL A 179 8.18 -0.58 -13.73
C VAL A 179 6.85 -1.26 -13.51
N ASP A 180 6.89 -2.46 -12.95
CA ASP A 180 5.72 -3.18 -12.45
C ASP A 180 5.53 -2.86 -10.96
N LEU A 181 4.46 -2.14 -10.63
CA LEU A 181 4.05 -1.77 -9.29
C LEU A 181 2.84 -2.60 -8.80
N SER A 182 2.45 -3.62 -9.57
CA SER A 182 1.28 -4.46 -9.22
C SER A 182 1.51 -5.31 -7.97
N GLU A 183 2.78 -5.61 -7.66
CA GLU A 183 3.19 -6.40 -6.49
C GLU A 183 3.83 -5.53 -5.38
N GLY A 184 3.82 -4.22 -5.52
CA GLY A 184 4.38 -3.27 -4.56
C GLY A 184 5.46 -2.35 -5.16
N PRO A 185 6.25 -1.66 -4.32
CA PRO A 185 7.30 -0.76 -4.81
C PRO A 185 8.34 -1.47 -5.66
N ALA A 186 8.80 -0.77 -6.71
CA ALA A 186 9.88 -1.18 -7.59
C ALA A 186 11.00 -0.13 -7.59
N GLU A 187 12.03 -0.34 -8.40
CA GLU A 187 13.15 0.59 -8.53
C GLU A 187 13.46 0.88 -9.99
N ILE A 188 13.82 2.13 -10.28
CA ILE A 188 14.46 2.51 -11.53
C ILE A 188 15.93 2.80 -11.31
N SER A 189 16.75 2.62 -12.34
CA SER A 189 18.18 2.96 -12.32
C SER A 189 18.45 4.19 -13.15
N ILE A 190 19.18 5.16 -12.58
CA ILE A 190 19.66 6.34 -13.28
C ILE A 190 21.18 6.35 -13.22
N THR A 191 21.82 6.46 -14.40
CA THR A 191 23.27 6.38 -14.57
C THR A 191 23.81 7.74 -15.02
N VAL A 192 24.87 8.22 -14.38
CA VAL A 192 25.65 9.39 -14.80
C VAL A 192 27.12 8.98 -14.91
N GLY A 193 27.67 9.00 -16.11
CA GLY A 193 29.02 8.47 -16.35
C GLY A 193 29.11 6.99 -15.99
N THR A 194 29.88 6.66 -14.95
CA THR A 194 30.03 5.30 -14.40
C THR A 194 29.21 5.08 -13.11
N THR A 195 28.53 6.10 -12.61
CA THR A 195 27.76 6.03 -11.35
C THR A 195 26.31 5.68 -11.64
N THR A 196 25.83 4.55 -11.13
CA THR A 196 24.44 4.13 -11.21
C THR A 196 23.79 4.18 -9.83
N LYS A 197 22.64 4.83 -9.71
CA LYS A 197 21.85 4.88 -8.50
C LYS A 197 20.45 4.33 -8.74
N LYS A 198 19.91 3.65 -7.74
CA LYS A 198 18.55 3.12 -7.72
C LYS A 198 17.62 4.07 -7.00
N PHE A 199 16.46 4.28 -7.57
CA PHE A 199 15.43 5.16 -7.07
C PHE A 199 14.14 4.36 -6.85
N PRO A 200 13.64 4.26 -5.61
CA PRO A 200 12.37 3.62 -5.34
C PRO A 200 11.23 4.33 -6.07
N VAL A 201 10.32 3.54 -6.62
CA VAL A 201 9.07 4.00 -7.21
C VAL A 201 7.94 3.28 -6.49
N SER A 202 6.96 4.03 -6.00
CA SER A 202 5.82 3.49 -5.27
C SER A 202 4.53 4.20 -5.65
N ILE A 203 3.40 3.58 -5.29
CA ILE A 203 2.07 4.20 -5.43
C ILE A 203 1.60 4.65 -4.05
N ASP A 204 1.09 5.87 -3.96
CA ASP A 204 0.36 6.39 -2.82
C ASP A 204 -1.14 6.09 -3.00
N TYR A 205 -1.66 5.24 -2.14
CA TYR A 205 -3.07 4.84 -2.12
C TYR A 205 -3.90 5.64 -1.10
N SER A 206 -3.36 6.66 -0.47
CA SER A 206 -4.01 7.42 0.61
C SER A 206 -5.36 8.01 0.22
N THR A 207 -5.57 8.28 -1.06
CA THR A 207 -6.83 8.83 -1.60
C THR A 207 -7.94 7.80 -1.73
N VAL A 208 -7.61 6.50 -1.70
CA VAL A 208 -8.56 5.39 -1.93
C VAL A 208 -8.62 4.39 -0.77
N LEU A 209 -7.63 4.40 0.11
CA LEU A 209 -7.70 3.69 1.38
C LEU A 209 -8.68 4.39 2.30
N GLY A 210 -9.66 3.64 2.79
CA GLY A 210 -10.60 4.15 3.79
C GLY A 210 -9.88 4.56 5.07
N ASN A 211 -10.49 5.47 5.81
CA ASN A 211 -9.94 5.97 7.07
C ASN A 211 -10.35 5.06 8.25
N PRO A 212 -9.44 4.24 8.82
CA PRO A 212 -9.77 3.36 9.94
C PRO A 212 -10.28 4.11 11.17
N THR A 213 -9.73 5.28 11.47
CA THR A 213 -10.13 6.09 12.62
C THR A 213 -11.59 6.59 12.50
N ALA A 214 -12.04 6.88 11.27
CA ALA A 214 -13.43 7.24 11.01
C ALA A 214 -14.40 6.07 11.30
N TRP A 215 -13.93 4.83 11.14
CA TRP A 215 -14.65 3.62 11.55
C TRP A 215 -14.54 3.30 13.04
N GLY A 216 -13.65 3.95 13.77
CA GLY A 216 -13.41 3.68 15.19
C GLY A 216 -12.33 2.64 15.44
N PHE A 217 -11.49 2.34 14.45
CA PHE A 217 -10.30 1.53 14.66
C PHE A 217 -9.16 2.35 15.24
N GLU A 218 -8.39 1.69 16.10
CA GLU A 218 -7.12 2.18 16.64
C GLU A 218 -5.99 1.24 16.25
N GLU A 219 -4.84 1.76 15.87
CA GLU A 219 -3.66 0.94 15.65
C GLU A 219 -3.08 0.49 17.00
N THR A 220 -2.93 -0.81 17.14
CA THR A 220 -2.42 -1.45 18.37
C THR A 220 -1.13 -2.24 18.13
N THR A 221 -0.51 -2.07 16.97
CA THR A 221 0.76 -2.70 16.62
C THR A 221 1.85 -2.23 17.58
N THR A 222 2.53 -3.16 18.24
CA THR A 222 3.63 -2.83 19.14
C THR A 222 4.97 -2.73 18.41
N ASP A 223 5.93 -1.96 18.97
CA ASP A 223 7.29 -1.88 18.40
C ASP A 223 7.98 -3.25 18.33
N ALA A 224 7.74 -4.11 19.31
CA ALA A 224 8.26 -5.47 19.31
C ALA A 224 7.71 -6.32 18.14
N GLN A 225 6.44 -6.13 17.78
CA GLN A 225 5.84 -6.76 16.61
C GLN A 225 6.40 -6.18 15.31
N LYS A 226 6.53 -4.86 15.21
CA LYS A 226 7.12 -4.19 14.03
C LYS A 226 8.59 -4.56 13.83
N ALA A 227 9.34 -4.79 14.90
CA ALA A 227 10.74 -5.25 14.81
C ALA A 227 10.86 -6.63 14.14
N LYS A 228 9.86 -7.51 14.30
CA LYS A 228 9.82 -8.85 13.68
C LYS A 228 9.11 -8.85 12.33
N ILE A 229 8.09 -8.03 12.17
CA ILE A 229 7.21 -7.94 11.01
C ILE A 229 7.10 -6.46 10.63
N PRO A 230 8.09 -5.89 9.91
CA PRO A 230 8.16 -4.44 9.66
C PRO A 230 6.94 -3.86 8.96
N SER A 231 6.26 -4.65 8.12
CA SER A 231 5.06 -4.23 7.38
C SER A 231 3.74 -4.44 8.13
N LEU A 232 3.80 -4.93 9.38
CA LEU A 232 2.60 -5.26 10.16
C LEU A 232 1.82 -4.01 10.57
N THR A 233 0.51 -4.10 10.39
CA THR A 233 -0.46 -3.19 11.01
C THR A 233 -1.55 -4.02 11.69
N VAL A 234 -1.82 -3.74 12.95
CA VAL A 234 -2.92 -4.32 13.72
C VAL A 234 -3.89 -3.21 14.10
N LEU A 235 -5.11 -3.32 13.63
CA LEU A 235 -6.19 -2.38 13.92
C LEU A 235 -7.24 -3.08 14.78
N ASN A 236 -7.68 -2.46 15.85
CA ASN A 236 -8.73 -2.96 16.72
C ASN A 236 -9.85 -1.92 16.89
N SER A 237 -11.08 -2.39 16.88
CA SER A 237 -12.25 -1.61 17.29
C SER A 237 -13.07 -2.40 18.26
N LYS A 238 -13.42 -1.79 19.41
CA LYS A 238 -14.38 -2.34 20.39
C LYS A 238 -15.77 -1.74 20.22
N ALA A 239 -15.86 -0.63 19.46
CA ALA A 239 -17.11 0.02 19.12
C ALA A 239 -16.92 0.76 17.79
N LEU A 240 -17.67 0.39 16.77
CA LEU A 240 -17.63 1.09 15.48
C LEU A 240 -18.32 2.45 15.60
N LYS A 241 -17.76 3.47 14.96
CA LYS A 241 -18.31 4.83 14.93
C LYS A 241 -19.29 5.05 13.76
N LYS A 242 -19.17 4.26 12.71
CA LYS A 242 -20.13 4.23 11.58
C LYS A 242 -21.07 3.06 11.74
N GLN A 243 -22.32 3.27 11.42
CA GLN A 243 -23.32 2.20 11.39
C GLN A 243 -23.25 1.46 10.06
N VAL A 244 -23.42 0.16 10.10
CA VAL A 244 -23.45 -0.71 8.91
C VAL A 244 -24.82 -1.34 8.85
N PRO A 245 -25.73 -0.85 7.99
CA PRO A 245 -27.05 -1.47 7.84
C PRO A 245 -26.91 -2.88 7.32
N ALA A 246 -27.79 -3.78 7.79
CA ALA A 246 -27.90 -5.14 7.31
C ALA A 246 -29.32 -5.39 6.79
N PRO A 247 -29.47 -5.88 5.58
CA PRO A 247 -30.76 -6.31 5.08
C PRO A 247 -31.23 -7.60 5.76
N ASN A 248 -32.55 -7.72 5.98
CA ASN A 248 -33.19 -8.82 6.69
C ASN A 248 -33.42 -10.08 5.86
N THR A 249 -33.46 -9.94 4.55
CA THR A 249 -33.82 -11.04 3.65
C THR A 249 -32.77 -11.21 2.56
N GLY A 250 -32.70 -12.38 1.94
CA GLY A 250 -31.79 -12.62 0.83
C GLY A 250 -31.96 -11.62 -0.31
N ALA A 251 -33.19 -11.20 -0.62
CA ALA A 251 -33.48 -10.21 -1.66
C ALA A 251 -33.01 -8.80 -1.29
N GLU A 252 -33.19 -8.40 -0.03
CA GLU A 252 -32.69 -7.12 0.49
C GLU A 252 -31.17 -7.09 0.59
N THR A 253 -30.55 -8.22 0.97
CA THR A 253 -29.10 -8.39 0.96
C THR A 253 -28.55 -8.19 -0.44
N GLN A 254 -29.20 -8.71 -1.46
CA GLN A 254 -28.84 -8.51 -2.85
C GLN A 254 -28.90 -7.04 -3.26
N ALA A 255 -30.07 -6.41 -3.02
CA ALA A 255 -30.27 -5.01 -3.39
C ALA A 255 -29.27 -4.08 -2.72
N TRP A 256 -28.91 -4.37 -1.48
CA TRP A 256 -27.93 -3.59 -0.73
C TRP A 256 -26.50 -3.79 -1.25
N TRP A 257 -26.12 -5.01 -1.64
CA TRP A 257 -24.78 -5.33 -2.10
C TRP A 257 -24.53 -4.96 -3.57
N ASP A 258 -25.58 -4.80 -4.34
CA ASP A 258 -25.52 -4.49 -5.78
C ASP A 258 -24.92 -3.12 -6.13
N HIS A 259 -24.71 -2.30 -5.15
CA HIS A 259 -24.31 -0.93 -5.40
C HIS A 259 -22.82 -0.73 -5.13
N ASN A 260 -22.03 -0.58 -6.18
CA ASN A 260 -20.64 -0.13 -6.16
C ASN A 260 -20.50 1.37 -5.77
N GLY A 261 -21.36 1.87 -4.86
CA GLY A 261 -21.34 3.23 -4.38
C GLY A 261 -20.55 3.38 -3.09
N THR A 262 -20.44 4.62 -2.61
CA THR A 262 -19.91 4.92 -1.29
C THR A 262 -20.81 4.36 -0.18
N TYR A 263 -20.32 4.34 1.07
CA TYR A 263 -21.13 4.00 2.23
C TYR A 263 -22.41 4.84 2.29
N GLU A 264 -22.30 6.15 2.06
CA GLU A 264 -23.41 7.10 2.06
C GLU A 264 -24.43 6.79 0.99
N ASP A 265 -23.99 6.45 -0.22
CA ASP A 265 -24.88 6.03 -1.31
C ASP A 265 -25.63 4.76 -0.98
N GLN A 266 -25.00 3.81 -0.33
CA GLN A 266 -25.61 2.54 0.06
C GLN A 266 -26.62 2.75 1.20
N VAL A 267 -26.30 3.55 2.20
CA VAL A 267 -27.23 3.91 3.29
C VAL A 267 -28.46 4.63 2.72
N ALA A 268 -28.27 5.56 1.80
CA ALA A 268 -29.37 6.28 1.16
C ALA A 268 -30.30 5.34 0.38
N LYS A 269 -29.74 4.31 -0.28
CA LYS A 269 -30.52 3.34 -1.05
C LYS A 269 -31.23 2.29 -0.20
N VAL A 270 -30.59 1.84 0.89
CA VAL A 270 -31.25 0.98 1.88
C VAL A 270 -32.45 1.69 2.49
N GLY A 271 -32.35 3.01 2.74
CA GLY A 271 -33.49 3.83 3.14
C GLY A 271 -34.63 3.90 2.10
N LEU A 272 -34.38 3.57 0.83
CA LEU A 272 -35.38 3.49 -0.22
C LEU A 272 -36.09 2.13 -0.29
N LEU A 273 -35.60 1.10 0.39
CA LEU A 273 -36.24 -0.23 0.43
C LEU A 273 -37.45 -0.30 1.38
N GLY A 274 -37.99 0.81 1.77
CA GLY A 274 -39.33 1.04 2.32
C GLY A 274 -39.68 0.37 3.66
N ASP A 275 -39.23 -0.85 3.89
CA ASP A 275 -39.57 -1.67 5.06
C ASP A 275 -38.35 -1.96 5.95
N TYR A 276 -37.23 -1.32 5.70
CA TYR A 276 -36.01 -1.51 6.44
C TYR A 276 -36.04 -0.77 7.78
N ASP A 277 -36.16 -1.52 8.87
CA ASP A 277 -36.08 -0.96 10.21
C ASP A 277 -34.62 -0.95 10.69
N ALA A 278 -33.96 0.16 10.42
CA ALA A 278 -32.57 0.39 10.83
C ALA A 278 -32.34 0.17 12.33
N SER A 279 -33.37 0.32 13.15
CA SER A 279 -33.25 0.16 14.63
C SER A 279 -33.12 -1.30 15.05
N LYS A 280 -33.59 -2.24 14.22
CA LYS A 280 -33.56 -3.69 14.54
C LYS A 280 -32.36 -4.42 13.96
N GLU A 281 -31.69 -3.83 12.95
CA GLU A 281 -30.70 -4.52 12.13
C GLU A 281 -29.37 -3.84 12.06
N MET A 282 -29.21 -2.80 12.81
CA MET A 282 -27.93 -2.14 12.96
C MET A 282 -26.98 -3.03 13.76
N VAL A 283 -25.71 -3.02 13.37
CA VAL A 283 -24.64 -3.62 14.16
C VAL A 283 -24.73 -3.10 15.59
N ASN A 284 -24.61 -3.99 16.58
CA ASN A 284 -24.43 -3.55 17.95
C ASN A 284 -23.05 -2.90 18.10
N MET A 285 -22.99 -1.62 17.81
CA MET A 285 -21.77 -0.84 17.71
C MET A 285 -20.95 -0.86 19.01
N ASP A 286 -21.63 -0.95 20.16
CA ASP A 286 -21.00 -0.91 21.49
C ASP A 286 -20.31 -2.22 21.89
N LYS A 287 -20.54 -3.30 21.16
CA LYS A 287 -20.02 -4.63 21.46
C LYS A 287 -19.24 -5.27 20.32
N CYS A 288 -18.94 -4.51 19.26
CA CYS A 288 -18.21 -5.02 18.12
C CYS A 288 -16.72 -5.17 18.47
N ASP A 289 -16.24 -6.38 18.56
CA ASP A 289 -14.82 -6.70 18.70
C ASP A 289 -14.26 -7.07 17.34
N PHE A 290 -13.77 -6.06 16.60
CA PHE A 290 -13.27 -6.21 15.24
C PHE A 290 -11.75 -5.99 15.20
N THR A 291 -11.02 -7.02 14.81
CA THR A 291 -9.57 -6.96 14.64
C THR A 291 -9.21 -7.16 13.17
N ILE A 292 -8.36 -6.30 12.66
CA ILE A 292 -7.80 -6.36 11.30
C ILE A 292 -6.28 -6.41 11.41
N VAL A 293 -5.65 -7.34 10.70
CA VAL A 293 -4.20 -7.49 10.61
C VAL A 293 -3.80 -7.44 9.15
N THR A 294 -2.90 -6.55 8.78
CA THR A 294 -2.35 -6.47 7.42
C THR A 294 -0.84 -6.50 7.42
N PHE A 295 -0.24 -7.09 6.38
CA PHE A 295 1.21 -7.20 6.19
C PHE A 295 1.56 -7.49 4.72
N ASN A 296 2.80 -7.24 4.32
CA ASN A 296 3.24 -7.52 2.94
C ASN A 296 3.36 -9.01 2.69
N GLU A 297 2.53 -9.57 1.79
CA GLU A 297 2.54 -11.00 1.46
C GLU A 297 3.90 -11.47 0.91
N ARG A 298 4.59 -10.63 0.15
CA ARG A 298 5.90 -10.97 -0.44
C ARG A 298 6.96 -11.38 0.58
N ASP A 299 6.84 -10.93 1.83
CA ASP A 299 7.83 -11.16 2.89
C ASP A 299 7.55 -12.46 3.66
N TYR A 300 6.39 -13.09 3.42
CA TYR A 300 5.91 -14.25 4.16
C TYR A 300 5.46 -15.38 3.25
N LYS A 301 5.55 -16.60 3.77
CA LYS A 301 5.09 -17.83 3.13
C LYS A 301 3.82 -18.32 3.82
N GLY A 302 2.68 -18.22 3.12
CA GLY A 302 1.41 -18.72 3.61
C GLY A 302 1.28 -20.24 3.48
N LYS A 303 0.57 -20.85 4.42
CA LYS A 303 0.23 -22.27 4.42
C LYS A 303 -1.05 -22.56 5.20
N ILE A 304 -1.65 -23.70 4.94
CA ILE A 304 -2.76 -24.25 5.75
C ILE A 304 -2.20 -25.36 6.63
N ILE A 305 -2.58 -25.34 7.91
CA ILE A 305 -2.27 -26.37 8.90
C ILE A 305 -3.58 -27.05 9.28
N SER A 306 -3.65 -28.36 9.09
CA SER A 306 -4.75 -29.22 9.51
C SER A 306 -4.23 -30.63 9.71
N ASP A 307 -4.83 -31.38 10.64
CA ASP A 307 -4.44 -32.77 10.96
C ASP A 307 -5.54 -33.78 10.64
N ALA A 308 -6.32 -33.55 9.63
CA ALA A 308 -7.45 -34.39 9.22
C ALA A 308 -8.73 -34.23 10.09
N THR A 309 -8.61 -33.90 11.37
CA THR A 309 -9.77 -33.74 12.26
C THR A 309 -9.97 -32.29 12.67
N ALA A 310 -9.01 -31.74 13.38
CA ALA A 310 -8.99 -30.34 13.81
C ALA A 310 -7.63 -29.94 14.36
N VAL A 311 -7.37 -28.64 14.38
CA VAL A 311 -6.17 -28.04 14.96
C VAL A 311 -6.58 -27.10 16.08
N LYS A 312 -5.86 -27.13 17.19
CA LYS A 312 -6.13 -26.23 18.31
C LYS A 312 -5.65 -24.84 17.97
N SER A 313 -6.55 -23.84 18.01
CA SER A 313 -6.19 -22.45 17.75
C SER A 313 -5.20 -21.91 18.80
N GLY A 314 -4.34 -20.99 18.42
CA GLY A 314 -3.26 -20.48 19.26
C GLY A 314 -2.06 -21.43 19.34
N LYS A 315 -2.27 -22.69 19.71
CA LYS A 315 -1.17 -23.68 19.78
C LYS A 315 -0.58 -24.07 18.44
N ALA A 316 -1.31 -23.90 17.36
CA ALA A 316 -0.75 -24.11 16.02
C ALA A 316 0.43 -23.17 15.75
N ALA A 317 0.38 -21.92 16.23
CA ALA A 317 1.48 -20.99 16.10
C ALA A 317 2.73 -21.44 16.86
N GLU A 318 2.56 -21.95 18.07
CA GLU A 318 3.66 -22.48 18.88
C GLU A 318 4.29 -23.72 18.25
N SER A 319 3.45 -24.66 17.80
CA SER A 319 3.90 -25.93 17.24
C SER A 319 4.63 -25.79 15.91
N VAL A 320 4.23 -24.84 15.07
CA VAL A 320 4.81 -24.62 13.74
C VAL A 320 5.75 -23.43 13.68
N LYS A 321 5.93 -22.69 14.77
CA LYS A 321 6.76 -21.48 14.88
C LYS A 321 6.39 -20.39 13.86
N SER A 322 5.13 -20.36 13.45
CA SER A 322 4.64 -19.35 12.51
C SER A 322 4.51 -18.00 13.18
N LEU A 323 4.85 -16.96 12.45
CA LEU A 323 4.82 -15.58 12.97
C LEU A 323 3.40 -15.03 13.10
N ILE A 324 2.53 -15.39 12.15
CA ILE A 324 1.14 -14.97 12.12
C ILE A 324 0.27 -16.19 11.87
N THR A 325 -0.79 -16.34 12.65
CA THR A 325 -1.81 -17.37 12.39
C THR A 325 -3.22 -16.83 12.59
N MET A 326 -4.16 -17.39 11.83
CA MET A 326 -5.59 -17.20 12.03
C MET A 326 -6.32 -18.54 11.99
N SER A 327 -7.17 -18.82 12.96
CA SER A 327 -8.02 -20.00 12.92
C SER A 327 -9.11 -19.84 11.85
N GLY A 328 -9.36 -20.95 11.12
CA GLY A 328 -10.44 -21.04 10.14
C GLY A 328 -11.81 -21.30 10.76
N CYS A 329 -12.60 -22.15 10.13
CA CYS A 329 -13.91 -22.54 10.65
C CYS A 329 -13.79 -23.47 11.88
N PRO A 330 -14.88 -23.59 12.69
CA PRO A 330 -14.94 -24.54 13.81
C PRO A 330 -14.68 -25.99 13.38
N ALA A 331 -14.14 -26.80 14.29
CA ALA A 331 -13.82 -28.21 14.02
C ALA A 331 -15.03 -29.05 13.61
N ALA A 332 -16.20 -28.72 14.10
CA ALA A 332 -17.45 -29.40 13.77
C ALA A 332 -17.92 -29.17 12.34
N TRP A 333 -17.42 -28.12 11.67
CA TRP A 333 -17.77 -27.83 10.29
C TRP A 333 -17.13 -28.81 9.33
N THR A 334 -17.88 -29.19 8.31
CA THR A 334 -17.36 -29.94 7.19
C THR A 334 -16.94 -29.00 6.08
N CYS A 335 -15.72 -29.11 5.64
CA CYS A 335 -15.20 -28.33 4.51
C CYS A 335 -14.04 -29.08 3.86
N TRP A 336 -13.76 -28.74 2.60
CA TRP A 336 -12.59 -29.28 1.92
C TRP A 336 -11.34 -28.53 2.36
N VAL A 337 -10.36 -29.28 2.87
CA VAL A 337 -9.07 -28.71 3.29
C VAL A 337 -7.95 -29.52 2.68
N LYS A 338 -7.04 -28.83 1.99
CA LYS A 338 -5.75 -29.34 1.53
C LYS A 338 -4.66 -28.78 2.44
N SER A 339 -3.81 -29.63 2.96
CA SER A 339 -2.67 -29.26 3.80
C SER A 339 -1.47 -30.11 3.41
N GLU A 340 -0.30 -29.51 3.27
CA GLU A 340 0.93 -30.16 2.81
C GLU A 340 0.76 -31.00 1.52
N GLY A 341 -0.03 -30.46 0.59
CA GLY A 341 -0.31 -31.08 -0.69
C GLY A 341 -1.35 -32.22 -0.67
N LYS A 342 -1.95 -32.55 0.48
CA LYS A 342 -2.95 -33.62 0.61
C LYS A 342 -4.30 -33.09 1.05
N ILE A 343 -5.38 -33.68 0.54
CA ILE A 343 -6.74 -33.39 1.02
C ILE A 343 -6.93 -34.13 2.35
N VAL A 344 -6.88 -33.38 3.45
CA VAL A 344 -6.97 -33.90 4.82
C VAL A 344 -8.38 -33.82 5.41
N SER A 345 -9.24 -32.98 4.88
CA SER A 345 -10.65 -32.90 5.25
C SER A 345 -11.51 -32.90 4.01
N LYS A 346 -12.59 -33.65 4.08
CA LYS A 346 -13.59 -33.79 3.02
C LYS A 346 -14.92 -33.43 3.61
N GLU A 347 -15.75 -32.88 2.79
CA GLU A 347 -17.13 -32.64 3.17
C GLU A 347 -17.88 -33.96 3.28
N THR A 348 -18.44 -34.22 4.46
CA THR A 348 -19.13 -35.49 4.76
C THR A 348 -20.51 -35.25 5.40
N ALA A 349 -21.01 -34.02 5.37
CA ALA A 349 -22.24 -33.71 6.07
C ALA A 349 -23.45 -34.47 5.49
N ALA A 350 -24.30 -34.97 6.38
CA ALA A 350 -25.51 -35.70 6.01
C ALA A 350 -26.50 -34.84 5.17
N TRP A 351 -26.44 -33.53 5.29
CA TRP A 351 -27.23 -32.62 4.46
C TRP A 351 -26.71 -32.55 3.01
N TRP A 352 -25.43 -32.87 2.76
CA TRP A 352 -24.88 -33.13 1.42
C TRP A 352 -25.40 -34.44 0.82
N GLU A 353 -25.91 -35.37 1.61
CA GLU A 353 -26.50 -36.61 1.07
C GLU A 353 -27.71 -36.34 0.17
N GLY A 354 -28.49 -35.30 0.46
CA GLY A 354 -29.52 -34.77 -0.43
C GLY A 354 -29.01 -34.10 -1.70
N MET A 355 -27.72 -33.80 -1.76
CA MET A 355 -27.03 -33.17 -2.90
C MET A 355 -26.18 -34.14 -3.73
N LYS A 356 -26.07 -35.42 -3.34
CA LYS A 356 -25.29 -36.46 -4.05
C LYS A 356 -25.63 -36.56 -5.54
N ASP A 357 -26.87 -36.29 -5.93
CA ASP A 357 -27.29 -36.29 -7.33
C ASP A 357 -26.89 -34.98 -8.07
N LYS A 358 -26.46 -33.97 -7.37
CA LYS A 358 -25.96 -32.69 -7.92
C LYS A 358 -24.42 -32.70 -8.01
N LYS A 359 -23.91 -33.69 -8.52
CA LYS A 359 -22.60 -34.20 -8.91
C LYS A 359 -21.31 -33.44 -8.59
N THR A 360 -21.27 -32.25 -8.00
CA THR A 360 -19.97 -31.56 -7.80
C THR A 360 -20.01 -30.53 -6.69
N SER A 361 -19.21 -30.76 -5.64
CA SER A 361 -18.73 -29.66 -4.80
C SER A 361 -17.80 -28.82 -5.65
N HIS A 362 -18.19 -27.60 -5.95
CA HIS A 362 -17.33 -26.64 -6.61
C HIS A 362 -17.55 -25.27 -5.98
N GLY A 363 -16.56 -24.42 -6.05
CA GLY A 363 -16.70 -23.09 -5.55
C GLY A 363 -15.40 -22.30 -5.57
N LEU A 364 -15.48 -21.05 -5.17
CA LEU A 364 -14.31 -20.22 -4.96
C LEU A 364 -13.56 -20.69 -3.72
N CYS A 365 -12.28 -20.94 -3.90
CA CYS A 365 -11.38 -21.47 -2.90
C CYS A 365 -10.15 -20.57 -2.79
N PHE A 366 -9.73 -20.22 -1.58
CA PHE A 366 -8.41 -19.64 -1.38
C PHE A 366 -7.38 -20.74 -1.14
N GLY A 367 -6.16 -20.49 -1.60
CA GLY A 367 -5.06 -21.44 -1.41
C GLY A 367 -3.70 -20.77 -1.55
N PHE A 368 -2.67 -21.47 -1.13
CA PHE A 368 -1.28 -21.04 -1.18
C PHE A 368 -0.48 -21.92 -2.11
N ASP A 369 0.24 -21.31 -3.05
CA ASP A 369 1.18 -22.01 -3.92
C ASP A 369 2.44 -22.47 -3.16
N SER A 370 3.39 -23.07 -3.87
CA SER A 370 4.66 -23.53 -3.29
C SER A 370 5.52 -22.39 -2.71
N ASN A 371 5.32 -21.16 -3.18
CA ASN A 371 5.99 -19.96 -2.67
C ASN A 371 5.22 -19.33 -1.49
N GLY A 372 4.06 -19.88 -1.15
CA GLY A 372 3.18 -19.40 -0.09
C GLY A 372 2.41 -18.14 -0.49
N LYS A 373 2.28 -17.85 -1.80
CA LYS A 373 1.46 -16.76 -2.30
C LYS A 373 -0.01 -17.18 -2.35
N MET A 374 -0.90 -16.33 -1.83
CA MET A 374 -2.33 -16.58 -1.85
C MET A 374 -2.90 -16.41 -3.26
N GLY A 375 -3.71 -17.37 -3.67
CA GLY A 375 -4.55 -17.31 -4.86
C GLY A 375 -6.01 -17.57 -4.51
N LEU A 376 -6.90 -17.10 -5.38
CA LEU A 376 -8.33 -17.35 -5.33
C LEU A 376 -8.74 -17.95 -6.69
N LYS A 377 -9.26 -19.17 -6.68
CA LYS A 377 -9.68 -19.90 -7.88
C LYS A 377 -11.00 -20.59 -7.65
N ARG A 378 -11.79 -20.68 -8.69
CA ARG A 378 -12.94 -21.57 -8.70
C ARG A 378 -12.46 -22.98 -8.97
N ILE A 379 -12.79 -23.91 -8.09
CA ILE A 379 -12.26 -25.28 -8.12
C ILE A 379 -13.35 -26.33 -7.94
N THR A 380 -13.04 -27.55 -8.32
CA THR A 380 -13.72 -28.77 -7.85
C THR A 380 -12.70 -29.74 -7.26
N PRO A 381 -12.94 -30.30 -6.07
CA PRO A 381 -11.98 -31.22 -5.45
C PRO A 381 -12.11 -32.63 -6.02
N ASP A 382 -10.96 -33.31 -6.25
CA ASP A 382 -10.89 -34.76 -6.44
C ASP A 382 -10.23 -35.43 -5.22
N PRO A 383 -11.03 -36.03 -4.34
CA PRO A 383 -10.53 -36.61 -3.11
C PRO A 383 -9.69 -37.87 -3.34
N ASN A 384 -9.74 -38.51 -4.51
CA ASN A 384 -9.02 -39.71 -4.81
C ASN A 384 -7.59 -39.45 -5.30
N ALA A 385 -7.37 -38.25 -5.84
CA ALA A 385 -6.09 -37.85 -6.38
C ALA A 385 -5.40 -36.72 -5.57
N ASP A 386 -5.99 -36.25 -4.45
CA ASP A 386 -5.52 -35.09 -3.68
C ASP A 386 -5.42 -33.81 -4.54
N ILE A 387 -6.27 -33.69 -5.56
CA ILE A 387 -6.26 -32.60 -6.53
C ILE A 387 -7.43 -31.65 -6.30
N PHE A 388 -7.18 -30.36 -6.45
CA PHE A 388 -8.20 -29.34 -6.67
C PHE A 388 -8.11 -28.91 -8.14
N HIS A 389 -9.07 -29.32 -8.97
CA HIS A 389 -9.12 -28.95 -10.37
C HIS A 389 -9.60 -27.53 -10.54
N VAL A 390 -8.86 -26.73 -11.28
CA VAL A 390 -9.25 -25.35 -11.61
C VAL A 390 -10.37 -25.36 -12.64
N LEU A 391 -11.49 -24.77 -12.29
CA LEU A 391 -12.60 -24.50 -13.21
C LEU A 391 -12.53 -23.10 -13.85
N GLY A 392 -11.63 -22.26 -13.35
CA GLY A 392 -11.40 -20.89 -13.83
C GLY A 392 -11.35 -19.87 -12.72
N ASP A 393 -11.44 -18.62 -13.11
CA ASP A 393 -11.50 -17.47 -12.21
C ASP A 393 -12.93 -17.14 -11.80
N PHE A 394 -13.09 -16.11 -10.98
CA PHE A 394 -14.40 -15.57 -10.60
C PHE A 394 -15.23 -15.22 -11.85
N ARG A 395 -16.55 -15.51 -11.80
CA ARG A 395 -17.51 -15.18 -12.85
C ARG A 395 -18.58 -14.26 -12.29
N LYS A 396 -18.99 -13.28 -13.09
CA LYS A 396 -20.17 -12.46 -12.81
C LYS A 396 -21.41 -13.13 -13.40
N ALA A 397 -22.50 -13.10 -12.66
CA ALA A 397 -23.79 -13.64 -13.15
C ALA A 397 -24.26 -12.92 -14.42
N SER A 398 -23.92 -11.63 -14.58
CA SER A 398 -24.18 -10.88 -15.82
C SER A 398 -23.53 -11.48 -17.06
N ASP A 399 -22.39 -12.19 -16.91
CA ASP A 399 -21.71 -12.86 -18.03
C ASP A 399 -22.55 -13.99 -18.62
N PHE A 400 -23.55 -14.46 -17.88
CA PHE A 400 -24.56 -15.45 -18.28
C PHE A 400 -25.90 -14.81 -18.64
N GLY A 401 -25.96 -13.50 -18.82
CA GLY A 401 -27.19 -12.78 -19.15
C GLY A 401 -28.11 -12.53 -17.96
N PHE A 402 -27.66 -12.75 -16.72
CA PHE A 402 -28.44 -12.48 -15.53
C PHE A 402 -28.64 -10.97 -15.32
N ASN A 403 -29.86 -10.57 -15.02
CA ASN A 403 -30.18 -9.19 -14.65
C ASN A 403 -30.31 -9.08 -13.13
N TYR A 404 -29.41 -8.38 -12.49
CA TYR A 404 -29.39 -8.19 -11.03
C TYR A 404 -30.63 -7.51 -10.44
N GLY A 405 -31.45 -6.88 -11.26
CA GLY A 405 -32.76 -6.36 -10.85
C GLY A 405 -33.87 -7.41 -10.78
N THR A 406 -33.61 -8.64 -11.19
CA THR A 406 -34.61 -9.73 -11.20
C THR A 406 -34.69 -10.37 -9.82
N LYS A 407 -35.90 -10.60 -9.31
CA LYS A 407 -36.09 -11.35 -8.07
C LYS A 407 -35.60 -12.80 -8.27
N LEU A 408 -34.69 -13.25 -7.42
CA LEU A 408 -34.16 -14.61 -7.46
C LEU A 408 -35.22 -15.62 -6.97
N ASP A 409 -35.37 -16.67 -7.72
CA ASP A 409 -36.10 -17.88 -7.36
C ASP A 409 -35.28 -19.11 -7.75
N ASP A 410 -35.73 -20.31 -7.37
CA ASP A 410 -35.03 -21.57 -7.65
C ASP A 410 -34.73 -21.79 -9.13
N THR A 411 -35.51 -21.21 -10.04
CA THR A 411 -35.31 -21.34 -11.48
C THR A 411 -34.24 -20.40 -12.00
N SER A 412 -34.02 -19.28 -11.32
CA SER A 412 -32.98 -18.28 -11.67
C SER A 412 -31.57 -18.84 -11.55
N TYR A 413 -31.34 -19.86 -10.72
CA TYR A 413 -30.05 -20.51 -10.53
C TYR A 413 -29.75 -21.62 -11.53
N ALA A 414 -30.72 -22.10 -12.29
CA ALA A 414 -30.56 -23.21 -13.22
C ALA A 414 -29.44 -22.98 -14.26
N PRO A 415 -29.25 -21.78 -14.83
CA PRO A 415 -28.15 -21.51 -15.76
C PRO A 415 -26.77 -21.73 -15.17
N PHE A 416 -26.62 -21.55 -13.87
CA PHE A 416 -25.30 -21.62 -13.18
C PHE A 416 -24.91 -23.04 -12.79
N ARG A 417 -25.91 -23.97 -12.72
CA ARG A 417 -25.71 -25.34 -12.23
C ARG A 417 -25.18 -26.32 -13.27
N ASN A 418 -25.26 -26.00 -14.56
CA ASN A 418 -25.04 -26.97 -15.64
C ASN A 418 -23.62 -26.99 -16.19
N ASP A 419 -22.70 -26.16 -15.69
CA ASP A 419 -21.40 -25.90 -16.32
C ASP A 419 -20.23 -26.65 -15.66
N PHE A 420 -20.52 -27.70 -14.89
CA PHE A 420 -19.54 -28.36 -14.05
C PHE A 420 -19.02 -29.63 -14.71
N LYS A 421 -17.89 -29.47 -15.40
CA LYS A 421 -17.06 -30.60 -15.81
C LYS A 421 -15.95 -30.76 -14.81
N VAL A 422 -15.71 -32.01 -14.37
CA VAL A 422 -14.59 -32.39 -13.51
C VAL A 422 -13.26 -32.33 -14.29
N GLU A 423 -13.19 -31.60 -15.37
CA GLU A 423 -12.07 -31.48 -16.28
C GLU A 423 -11.42 -30.12 -16.09
N GLY A 424 -10.42 -30.02 -15.22
CA GLY A 424 -9.61 -28.82 -15.05
C GLY A 424 -8.16 -29.20 -14.79
N GLU A 425 -7.28 -28.22 -14.92
CA GLU A 425 -5.89 -28.39 -14.52
C GLU A 425 -5.78 -28.51 -13.00
N ASP A 426 -4.79 -29.28 -12.52
CA ASP A 426 -4.48 -29.31 -11.10
C ASP A 426 -4.06 -27.93 -10.61
N TRP A 427 -4.74 -27.43 -9.59
CA TRP A 427 -4.28 -26.25 -8.92
C TRP A 427 -3.07 -26.57 -8.04
N ALA A 428 -1.89 -26.16 -8.49
CA ALA A 428 -0.62 -26.42 -7.84
C ALA A 428 -0.48 -25.65 -6.51
N VAL A 429 -1.34 -25.98 -5.53
CA VAL A 429 -1.32 -25.41 -4.18
C VAL A 429 -0.91 -26.44 -3.15
N THR A 430 -0.12 -26.02 -2.17
CA THR A 430 0.30 -26.84 -1.03
C THR A 430 -0.75 -26.86 0.08
N GLY A 431 -1.56 -25.79 0.18
CA GLY A 431 -2.65 -25.66 1.14
C GLY A 431 -3.79 -24.83 0.57
N ALA A 432 -5.00 -25.28 0.79
CA ALA A 432 -6.21 -24.57 0.37
C ALA A 432 -7.38 -24.94 1.28
N ALA A 433 -8.36 -24.04 1.40
CA ALA A 433 -9.60 -24.34 2.08
C ALA A 433 -10.78 -23.77 1.30
N TYR A 434 -11.77 -24.62 1.10
CA TYR A 434 -13.01 -24.32 0.41
C TYR A 434 -14.20 -24.60 1.33
N PHE A 435 -15.02 -23.60 1.53
CA PHE A 435 -16.32 -23.71 2.19
C PHE A 435 -17.23 -22.52 1.93
N ASN A 436 -16.69 -21.35 1.73
CA ASN A 436 -17.44 -20.11 1.82
C ASN A 436 -17.18 -19.20 0.61
N PRO A 437 -18.07 -18.24 0.32
CA PRO A 437 -17.94 -17.41 -0.86
C PRO A 437 -16.86 -16.34 -0.70
N ALA A 438 -16.30 -15.92 -1.81
CA ALA A 438 -15.68 -14.61 -1.92
C ALA A 438 -16.76 -13.54 -1.90
N LEU A 439 -16.50 -12.43 -1.20
CA LEU A 439 -17.45 -11.36 -0.99
C LEU A 439 -17.04 -10.07 -1.71
N VAL A 440 -15.75 -9.94 -2.00
CA VAL A 440 -15.17 -8.90 -2.85
C VAL A 440 -14.10 -9.56 -3.70
N VAL A 441 -14.06 -9.28 -4.99
CA VAL A 441 -13.05 -9.80 -5.93
C VAL A 441 -12.60 -8.67 -6.85
N ASP A 442 -11.30 -8.35 -6.84
CA ASP A 442 -10.71 -7.26 -7.61
C ASP A 442 -11.49 -5.93 -7.46
N GLY A 443 -11.88 -5.60 -6.23
CA GLY A 443 -12.67 -4.43 -5.89
C GLY A 443 -14.15 -4.51 -6.26
N TYR A 444 -14.56 -5.58 -6.94
CA TYR A 444 -15.94 -5.84 -7.25
C TYR A 444 -16.65 -6.50 -6.06
N LYS A 445 -17.68 -5.87 -5.55
CA LYS A 445 -18.54 -6.44 -4.50
C LYS A 445 -19.40 -7.53 -5.10
N VAL A 446 -19.18 -8.77 -4.65
CA VAL A 446 -19.83 -9.95 -5.20
C VAL A 446 -21.32 -9.92 -4.87
N HIS A 447 -22.13 -9.90 -5.89
CA HIS A 447 -23.57 -10.03 -5.75
C HIS A 447 -23.94 -11.47 -5.35
N PHE A 448 -25.09 -11.66 -4.69
CA PHE A 448 -25.56 -12.99 -4.32
C PHE A 448 -25.67 -13.93 -5.52
N ALA A 449 -26.17 -13.44 -6.68
CA ALA A 449 -26.21 -14.21 -7.90
C ALA A 449 -24.82 -14.61 -8.43
N ASP A 450 -23.81 -13.77 -8.21
CA ASP A 450 -22.42 -14.11 -8.57
C ASP A 450 -21.88 -15.21 -7.66
N ALA A 451 -22.15 -15.11 -6.35
CA ALA A 451 -21.81 -16.20 -5.43
C ALA A 451 -22.42 -17.51 -5.91
N MET A 452 -23.68 -17.49 -6.34
CA MET A 452 -24.35 -18.66 -6.91
C MET A 452 -23.74 -19.14 -8.23
N ALA A 453 -23.21 -18.23 -9.06
CA ALA A 453 -22.54 -18.58 -10.31
C ALA A 453 -21.16 -19.23 -10.09
N ASN A 454 -20.58 -19.09 -8.92
CA ASN A 454 -19.25 -19.59 -8.57
C ASN A 454 -19.28 -20.73 -7.55
N ASP A 455 -20.30 -20.75 -6.69
CA ASP A 455 -20.49 -21.74 -5.63
C ASP A 455 -21.81 -22.50 -5.88
N GLY A 456 -21.75 -23.79 -6.03
CA GLY A 456 -22.93 -24.62 -6.40
C GLY A 456 -23.99 -24.77 -5.32
N ASP A 457 -23.80 -24.18 -4.14
CA ASP A 457 -24.68 -24.34 -3.00
C ASP A 457 -25.39 -23.05 -2.58
N THR A 458 -26.72 -23.08 -2.72
CA THR A 458 -27.61 -21.96 -2.38
C THR A 458 -27.99 -21.90 -0.91
N GLU A 459 -28.02 -23.03 -0.19
CA GLU A 459 -28.52 -23.05 1.19
C GLU A 459 -27.53 -22.47 2.18
N VAL A 460 -26.23 -22.70 1.97
CA VAL A 460 -25.17 -22.14 2.82
C VAL A 460 -25.19 -20.61 2.76
N LEU A 461 -25.40 -20.06 1.58
CA LEU A 461 -25.46 -18.61 1.39
C LEU A 461 -26.70 -18.00 2.08
N GLY A 462 -27.87 -18.63 1.97
CA GLY A 462 -29.11 -18.11 2.55
C GLY A 462 -29.14 -18.03 4.07
N GLN A 463 -28.66 -19.05 4.75
CA GLN A 463 -28.68 -19.11 6.23
C GLN A 463 -27.47 -18.44 6.88
N GLY A 464 -26.31 -18.45 6.24
CA GLY A 464 -25.07 -17.91 6.77
C GLY A 464 -24.97 -16.38 6.68
N PHE A 465 -25.58 -15.77 5.67
CA PHE A 465 -25.43 -14.35 5.39
C PHE A 465 -26.11 -13.43 6.41
N ASN A 466 -27.28 -13.82 6.91
CA ASN A 466 -28.14 -12.96 7.72
C ASN A 466 -27.91 -13.08 9.23
N GLY A 467 -27.12 -14.04 9.71
CA GLY A 467 -26.89 -14.23 11.14
C GLY A 467 -25.77 -13.31 11.66
N GLN A 468 -26.05 -12.56 12.74
CA GLN A 468 -25.01 -11.87 13.50
C GLN A 468 -24.20 -12.88 14.33
N ARG A 469 -22.92 -13.08 13.97
CA ARG A 469 -22.06 -14.10 14.55
C ARG A 469 -20.61 -13.67 14.57
N SER A 470 -19.76 -14.43 15.27
CA SER A 470 -18.31 -14.30 15.10
C SER A 470 -17.91 -14.72 13.68
N ARG A 471 -17.02 -13.93 13.06
CA ARG A 471 -16.63 -14.09 11.65
C ARG A 471 -15.13 -13.95 11.47
N CYS A 472 -14.57 -14.60 10.44
CA CYS A 472 -13.21 -14.34 10.01
C CYS A 472 -13.09 -14.30 8.49
N TYR A 473 -12.14 -13.47 8.03
CA TYR A 473 -11.91 -13.17 6.63
C TYR A 473 -10.43 -13.20 6.32
N ILE A 474 -10.09 -13.57 5.09
CA ILE A 474 -8.79 -13.36 4.47
C ILE A 474 -8.97 -12.56 3.18
N GLY A 475 -8.01 -11.74 2.83
CA GLY A 475 -8.11 -10.96 1.61
C GLY A 475 -6.87 -10.13 1.30
N ARG A 476 -7.02 -9.21 0.34
CA ARG A 476 -5.98 -8.26 -0.07
C ARG A 476 -6.50 -6.85 -0.03
N THR A 477 -5.62 -5.93 0.33
CA THR A 477 -5.86 -4.50 0.24
C THR A 477 -5.39 -3.97 -1.12
N ILE A 478 -5.87 -2.79 -1.50
CA ILE A 478 -5.51 -2.14 -2.76
C ILE A 478 -4.00 -1.84 -2.86
N ASP A 479 -3.33 -1.66 -1.73
CA ASP A 479 -1.87 -1.49 -1.62
C ASP A 479 -1.11 -2.84 -1.53
N ASN A 480 -1.75 -3.95 -1.94
CA ASN A 480 -1.19 -5.30 -2.02
C ASN A 480 -0.70 -5.90 -0.70
N LYS A 481 -1.27 -5.48 0.41
CA LYS A 481 -1.06 -6.20 1.65
C LYS A 481 -2.03 -7.37 1.75
N LEU A 482 -1.57 -8.48 2.28
CA LEU A 482 -2.45 -9.54 2.74
C LEU A 482 -3.13 -9.09 4.02
N GLY A 483 -4.42 -9.38 4.12
CA GLY A 483 -5.24 -9.03 5.27
C GLY A 483 -5.90 -10.23 5.92
N LEU A 484 -5.90 -10.26 7.25
CA LEU A 484 -6.67 -11.17 8.08
C LEU A 484 -7.60 -10.32 8.95
N ALA A 485 -8.86 -10.75 9.10
CA ALA A 485 -9.78 -10.03 9.95
C ALA A 485 -10.68 -10.98 10.74
N THR A 486 -10.99 -10.60 11.98
CA THR A 486 -11.95 -11.31 12.82
C THR A 486 -12.93 -10.35 13.43
N ILE A 487 -14.20 -10.79 13.51
CA ILE A 487 -15.26 -10.10 14.24
C ILE A 487 -15.74 -11.07 15.29
N ASN A 488 -15.65 -10.68 16.56
CA ASN A 488 -16.12 -11.47 17.68
C ASN A 488 -17.32 -10.81 18.36
N GLY A 489 -18.10 -11.59 19.11
CA GLY A 489 -19.22 -11.06 19.91
C GLY A 489 -20.58 -11.04 19.23
N LYS A 490 -20.79 -11.75 18.13
CA LYS A 490 -22.09 -11.89 17.44
C LYS A 490 -22.73 -10.55 17.04
N THR A 491 -21.95 -9.70 16.41
CA THR A 491 -22.35 -8.31 16.15
C THR A 491 -22.64 -8.02 14.69
N MET A 492 -22.11 -8.81 13.76
CA MET A 492 -22.22 -8.57 12.32
C MET A 492 -22.61 -9.80 11.54
N THR A 493 -23.30 -9.58 10.41
CA THR A 493 -23.43 -10.55 9.34
C THR A 493 -22.14 -10.68 8.55
N ILE A 494 -22.04 -11.70 7.69
CA ILE A 494 -20.90 -11.89 6.78
C ILE A 494 -20.74 -10.67 5.88
N MET A 495 -21.83 -10.17 5.32
CA MET A 495 -21.82 -9.05 4.38
C MET A 495 -21.44 -7.73 5.04
N GLN A 496 -21.89 -7.47 6.26
CA GLN A 496 -21.52 -6.26 7.00
C GLN A 496 -20.02 -6.20 7.26
N GLY A 497 -19.41 -7.30 7.70
CA GLY A 497 -17.97 -7.36 7.91
C GLY A 497 -17.19 -7.12 6.62
N ALA A 498 -17.60 -7.76 5.52
CA ALA A 498 -16.98 -7.58 4.22
C ALA A 498 -17.12 -6.14 3.69
N TYR A 499 -18.27 -5.50 3.95
CA TYR A 499 -18.47 -4.10 3.59
C TYR A 499 -17.48 -3.16 4.30
N VAL A 500 -17.30 -3.33 5.60
CA VAL A 500 -16.30 -2.54 6.36
C VAL A 500 -14.91 -2.72 5.78
N LEU A 501 -14.53 -3.96 5.46
CA LEU A 501 -13.23 -4.26 4.87
C LEU A 501 -13.08 -3.61 3.48
N ALA A 502 -14.12 -3.69 2.64
CA ALA A 502 -14.12 -3.04 1.32
C ALA A 502 -14.01 -1.52 1.42
N ASP A 503 -14.73 -0.87 2.36
CA ASP A 503 -14.64 0.58 2.60
C ASP A 503 -13.25 0.98 3.15
N LEU A 504 -12.56 0.06 3.82
CA LEU A 504 -11.17 0.24 4.25
C LEU A 504 -10.14 -0.02 3.14
N GLY A 505 -10.57 -0.29 1.92
CA GLY A 505 -9.70 -0.46 0.75
C GLY A 505 -9.28 -1.91 0.47
N TRP A 506 -10.01 -2.91 1.01
CA TRP A 506 -9.77 -4.29 0.60
C TRP A 506 -10.36 -4.55 -0.78
N THR A 507 -9.56 -5.08 -1.69
CA THR A 507 -9.94 -5.45 -3.05
C THR A 507 -10.39 -6.90 -3.16
N ASP A 508 -9.94 -7.75 -2.26
CA ASP A 508 -10.37 -9.14 -2.16
C ASP A 508 -10.77 -9.43 -0.72
N VAL A 509 -11.94 -10.01 -0.54
CA VAL A 509 -12.45 -10.46 0.75
C VAL A 509 -13.07 -11.83 0.59
N TYR A 510 -12.47 -12.81 1.23
CA TYR A 510 -12.94 -14.19 1.28
C TYR A 510 -13.39 -14.51 2.72
N TYR A 511 -14.60 -15.03 2.87
CA TYR A 511 -15.10 -15.47 4.16
C TYR A 511 -14.49 -16.83 4.51
N VAL A 512 -13.74 -16.89 5.60
CA VAL A 512 -13.00 -18.09 6.03
C VAL A 512 -13.83 -18.96 6.96
N GLY A 513 -14.65 -18.34 7.80
CA GLY A 513 -15.46 -19.05 8.79
C GLY A 513 -15.93 -18.17 9.94
N GLY A 514 -16.40 -18.81 10.98
CA GLY A 514 -16.92 -18.14 12.17
C GLY A 514 -17.66 -19.14 13.06
N ASP A 515 -18.47 -18.66 14.00
CA ASP A 515 -19.33 -19.53 14.80
C ASP A 515 -20.52 -20.07 13.95
N ASN A 516 -21.12 -21.14 14.43
CA ASN A 516 -22.33 -21.71 13.83
C ASN A 516 -23.42 -21.93 14.91
N TYR A 517 -24.57 -22.45 14.49
CA TYR A 517 -25.68 -22.74 15.42
C TYR A 517 -25.36 -23.83 16.45
N GLN A 518 -24.35 -24.66 16.19
CA GLN A 518 -23.95 -25.77 17.05
C GLN A 518 -22.81 -25.39 17.99
N GLU A 519 -21.98 -24.39 17.60
CA GLU A 519 -20.83 -23.92 18.39
C GLU A 519 -20.91 -22.40 18.59
N ASP A 520 -21.89 -21.98 19.36
CA ASP A 520 -22.20 -20.58 19.67
C ASP A 520 -21.06 -19.79 20.34
N SER A 521 -20.07 -20.50 20.88
CA SER A 521 -18.93 -19.94 21.60
C SER A 521 -17.64 -19.84 20.78
N TYR A 522 -17.64 -20.30 19.52
CA TYR A 522 -16.44 -20.23 18.70
C TYR A 522 -16.07 -18.79 18.35
N GLN A 523 -14.86 -18.41 18.70
CA GLN A 523 -14.28 -17.09 18.40
C GLN A 523 -13.02 -17.29 17.56
N PRO A 524 -13.05 -16.90 16.28
CA PRO A 524 -11.85 -16.96 15.45
C PRO A 524 -10.69 -16.21 16.11
N THR A 525 -9.52 -16.87 16.11
CA THR A 525 -8.35 -16.40 16.86
C THR A 525 -7.25 -15.98 15.91
N ILE A 526 -6.69 -14.79 16.11
CA ILE A 526 -5.45 -14.35 15.46
C ILE A 526 -4.33 -14.33 16.50
N VAL A 527 -3.20 -14.93 16.13
CA VAL A 527 -1.98 -14.95 16.95
C VAL A 527 -0.85 -14.32 16.16
N ILE A 528 -0.10 -13.43 16.78
CA ILE A 528 1.08 -12.79 16.20
C ILE A 528 2.24 -13.00 17.18
N ASP A 529 3.32 -13.62 16.70
CA ASP A 529 4.52 -13.88 17.50
C ASP A 529 4.19 -14.59 18.84
N GLY A 530 3.34 -15.63 18.77
CA GLY A 530 2.90 -16.42 19.94
C GLY A 530 1.92 -15.69 20.88
N LYS A 531 1.48 -14.47 20.55
CA LYS A 531 0.52 -13.71 21.36
C LYS A 531 -0.84 -13.62 20.68
N VAL A 532 -1.89 -13.94 21.39
CA VAL A 532 -3.27 -13.75 20.92
C VAL A 532 -3.57 -12.24 20.81
N VAL A 533 -3.95 -11.79 19.63
CA VAL A 533 -4.37 -10.40 19.37
C VAL A 533 -5.87 -10.29 19.13
N ALA A 534 -6.54 -11.39 18.82
CA ALA A 534 -7.99 -11.47 18.67
C ALA A 534 -8.51 -12.85 19.02
N GLY A 535 -9.76 -12.94 19.47
CA GLY A 535 -10.46 -14.19 19.76
C GLY A 535 -10.02 -14.87 21.04
N GLN A 536 -10.23 -16.18 21.11
CA GLN A 536 -9.97 -17.00 22.29
C GLN A 536 -9.03 -18.17 21.95
N GLU A 537 -7.94 -18.30 22.71
CA GLU A 537 -6.99 -19.39 22.57
C GLU A 537 -7.60 -20.74 22.97
N GLY A 538 -7.10 -21.79 22.31
CA GLY A 538 -7.37 -23.19 22.68
C GLY A 538 -8.64 -23.78 22.13
N GLN A 539 -9.41 -23.05 21.32
CA GLN A 539 -10.55 -23.59 20.60
C GLN A 539 -10.12 -24.52 19.46
N MET A 540 -10.97 -25.47 19.09
CA MET A 540 -10.69 -26.39 18.00
C MET A 540 -11.17 -25.83 16.68
N ALA A 541 -10.26 -25.63 15.74
CA ALA A 541 -10.53 -25.21 14.37
C ALA A 541 -10.33 -26.38 13.40
N LYS A 542 -11.06 -26.38 12.30
CA LYS A 542 -10.86 -27.36 11.21
C LYS A 542 -9.48 -27.19 10.58
N TYR A 543 -9.01 -25.94 10.47
CA TYR A 543 -7.68 -25.60 9.98
C TYR A 543 -7.22 -24.26 10.54
N VAL A 544 -5.94 -24.02 10.42
CA VAL A 544 -5.30 -22.73 10.74
C VAL A 544 -4.55 -22.24 9.52
N ILE A 545 -4.75 -20.99 9.18
CA ILE A 545 -3.96 -20.25 8.20
C ILE A 545 -2.72 -19.74 8.92
N ALA A 546 -1.54 -19.99 8.39
CA ALA A 546 -0.27 -19.64 9.03
C ALA A 546 0.70 -19.00 8.04
N PHE A 547 1.53 -18.09 8.56
CA PHE A 547 2.53 -17.35 7.78
C PHE A 547 3.88 -17.41 8.48
N ASP A 548 4.88 -17.90 7.76
CA ASP A 548 6.29 -17.92 8.17
C ASP A 548 7.05 -16.83 7.41
N ALA A 549 8.13 -16.29 7.97
CA ALA A 549 9.05 -15.43 7.22
C ALA A 549 9.70 -16.20 6.06
N LYS A 550 9.90 -15.55 4.92
CA LYS A 550 10.64 -16.10 3.75
C LYS A 550 12.12 -16.10 3.97
#